data_36ce9276ca72d8444e974e58e60a87cc
#
_entry.id   36ce9276ca72d8444e974e58e60a87cc
#
_cell.length_a   1.000
_cell.length_b   1.000
_cell.length_c   1.000
_cell.angle_alpha   90.00
_cell.angle_beta   90.00
_cell.angle_gamma   90.00
#
_symmetry.space_group_name_H-M   'P 1'
#
loop_
_entity.id
_entity.type
_entity.pdbx_description
1 polymer ?
#
loop_
_entity_poly.entity_id
_entity_poly.type
_entity_poly.pdbx_seq_one_letter_code
_entity_poly.pdbx_strand_id
1 'polypeptide(L)'
;MIQTDQTGYPSVDKPWLKFYASGAEERALDIPKNKTVWEVLEENLNDSLDVPAIEYFGKSISRQTFIEMVYTWAKAFKEMGVKEDEIVSFYGPFTPDICAMCLGLNVIGAAAYFLKLAISPEALEEETYDSKIAVVFDDMWENVHMEFTKERFEKIIVYSAADQMPFPKNVVVSGIGKINQKKKEIQIPREKRFISVAEAKKYAKECHGDYRAGFKTNRTAFITSSSGTTVGGIVKGTVATNEAAISQLYMGRESEVPYKKGAKILCDFPPTAATSLNALFMLGLFHGMTEIVDPRVTEKDFYNQIIKDKPNVLISTGAMLETFFDRIEREMSCGKTFDFSYNHMWIIGGEGAEKKKLLHWNKILKQCGGQELFNGYGCSEVFSVLSVDNSKEFSNKDDDKTVVGVGIPYAGVNIGVFDEEGNELPYNHRGELWIKSESVMQGYYRKPKETAETLVDGWVHTGDMAEISEEGFLYIYGRCKDCIVTENGEKVYLFDASNIPKRNSNVTDAVVINQKGATDVTKLYAHIEWVKGVSDKDKEDSLKEIDAEFKKNLPNGVEVVGYAQYDKLPYSPTTLKKDKNNLSERKDGFIRIE
;
A
#
# COMPACT_ATOMS: atom_id res chain seq x y z
N MET A 1 -26.81 -12.86 -27.24
CA MET A 1 -26.62 -11.81 -26.20
C MET A 1 -27.81 -10.88 -26.31
N ILE A 2 -28.65 -10.84 -25.30
CA ILE A 2 -29.75 -9.88 -25.20
C ILE A 2 -29.05 -8.55 -24.86
N GLN A 3 -29.08 -7.61 -25.77
CA GLN A 3 -28.64 -6.23 -25.50
C GLN A 3 -29.73 -5.66 -24.58
N THR A 4 -29.51 -5.76 -23.27
CA THR A 4 -30.30 -5.01 -22.30
C THR A 4 -29.92 -3.55 -22.51
N ASP A 5 -30.91 -2.67 -22.68
CA ASP A 5 -30.68 -1.22 -22.75
C ASP A 5 -29.81 -0.81 -21.55
N GLN A 6 -28.68 -0.17 -21.83
CA GLN A 6 -27.79 0.33 -20.77
C GLN A 6 -28.57 1.31 -19.91
N THR A 7 -28.47 1.15 -18.60
CA THR A 7 -29.14 2.05 -17.64
C THR A 7 -28.42 3.40 -17.54
N GLY A 8 -27.14 3.45 -17.92
CA GLY A 8 -26.26 4.58 -17.78
C GLY A 8 -25.50 4.63 -16.44
N TYR A 9 -25.73 3.65 -15.55
CA TYR A 9 -25.13 3.57 -14.22
C TYR A 9 -24.10 2.44 -14.13
N PRO A 10 -22.84 2.75 -13.82
CA PRO A 10 -21.75 1.78 -13.83
C PRO A 10 -21.98 0.54 -12.96
N SER A 11 -22.52 0.70 -11.74
CA SER A 11 -22.70 -0.41 -10.81
C SER A 11 -23.77 -1.41 -11.26
N VAL A 12 -24.72 -0.96 -12.09
CA VAL A 12 -25.81 -1.76 -12.65
C VAL A 12 -25.37 -2.44 -13.94
N ASP A 13 -24.81 -1.66 -14.86
CA ASP A 13 -24.42 -2.11 -16.21
C ASP A 13 -23.15 -2.95 -16.22
N LYS A 14 -22.24 -2.72 -15.27
CA LYS A 14 -20.93 -3.38 -15.12
C LYS A 14 -20.16 -3.49 -16.44
N PRO A 15 -19.83 -2.37 -17.08
CA PRO A 15 -19.26 -2.35 -18.43
C PRO A 15 -17.89 -3.02 -18.55
N TRP A 16 -17.20 -3.23 -17.43
CA TRP A 16 -15.91 -3.93 -17.36
C TRP A 16 -16.01 -5.45 -17.57
N LEU A 17 -17.19 -6.07 -17.45
CA LEU A 17 -17.36 -7.53 -17.61
C LEU A 17 -16.89 -8.05 -18.96
N LYS A 18 -16.94 -7.21 -20.00
CA LYS A 18 -16.49 -7.57 -21.36
C LYS A 18 -15.00 -7.86 -21.46
N PHE A 19 -14.18 -7.36 -20.48
CA PHE A 19 -12.74 -7.56 -20.46
C PHE A 19 -12.32 -8.81 -19.69
N TYR A 20 -13.24 -9.43 -18.92
CA TYR A 20 -12.91 -10.62 -18.17
C TYR A 20 -12.89 -11.87 -19.05
N ALA A 21 -12.04 -12.82 -18.68
CA ALA A 21 -12.14 -14.16 -19.22
C ALA A 21 -13.52 -14.77 -18.91
N SER A 22 -14.03 -15.63 -19.81
CA SER A 22 -15.32 -16.30 -19.60
C SER A 22 -15.37 -17.02 -18.25
N GLY A 23 -16.40 -16.77 -17.45
CA GLY A 23 -16.62 -17.36 -16.13
C GLY A 23 -15.69 -16.83 -15.02
N ALA A 24 -14.98 -15.70 -15.23
CA ALA A 24 -14.07 -15.15 -14.23
C ALA A 24 -14.81 -14.68 -12.97
N GLU A 25 -16.00 -14.06 -13.11
CA GLU A 25 -16.78 -13.64 -11.93
C GLU A 25 -17.21 -14.84 -11.07
N GLU A 26 -17.72 -15.89 -11.68
CA GLU A 26 -18.13 -17.10 -10.97
C GLU A 26 -16.93 -17.73 -10.25
N ARG A 27 -15.77 -17.83 -10.92
CA ARG A 27 -14.57 -18.40 -10.30
C ARG A 27 -13.99 -17.51 -9.20
N ALA A 28 -14.06 -16.20 -9.34
CA ALA A 28 -13.61 -15.26 -8.30
C ALA A 28 -14.47 -15.36 -7.02
N LEU A 29 -15.75 -15.67 -7.16
CA LEU A 29 -16.70 -15.79 -6.06
C LEU A 29 -16.85 -17.24 -5.54
N ASP A 30 -16.27 -18.23 -6.23
CA ASP A 30 -16.27 -19.64 -5.79
C ASP A 30 -15.16 -19.87 -4.75
N ILE A 31 -15.29 -19.22 -3.61
CA ILE A 31 -14.35 -19.28 -2.49
C ILE A 31 -14.68 -20.42 -1.52
N PRO A 32 -13.68 -21.06 -0.91
CA PRO A 32 -13.89 -22.06 0.14
C PRO A 32 -14.55 -21.42 1.38
N LYS A 33 -15.75 -21.88 1.73
CA LYS A 33 -16.55 -21.27 2.82
C LYS A 33 -16.16 -21.70 4.23
N ASN A 34 -15.35 -22.76 4.38
CA ASN A 34 -15.04 -23.37 5.67
C ASN A 34 -13.53 -23.57 5.87
N LYS A 35 -12.71 -22.67 5.32
CA LYS A 35 -11.25 -22.71 5.45
C LYS A 35 -10.70 -21.43 6.04
N THR A 36 -9.60 -21.57 6.78
CA THR A 36 -8.77 -20.46 7.17
C THR A 36 -7.86 -20.03 6.01
N VAL A 37 -7.29 -18.83 6.09
CA VAL A 37 -6.29 -18.37 5.10
C VAL A 37 -5.12 -19.35 5.02
N TRP A 38 -4.67 -19.84 6.19
CA TRP A 38 -3.55 -20.79 6.21
C TRP A 38 -3.86 -22.09 5.48
N GLU A 39 -5.04 -22.68 5.70
CA GLU A 39 -5.42 -23.93 5.01
C GLU A 39 -5.42 -23.77 3.49
N VAL A 40 -5.91 -22.62 2.98
CA VAL A 40 -5.88 -22.32 1.54
C VAL A 40 -4.44 -22.14 1.05
N LEU A 41 -3.60 -21.43 1.78
CA LEU A 41 -2.20 -21.23 1.39
C LEU A 41 -1.38 -22.50 1.50
N GLU A 42 -1.61 -23.34 2.52
CA GLU A 42 -0.90 -24.61 2.71
C GLU A 42 -1.12 -25.57 1.53
N GLU A 43 -2.36 -25.66 1.03
CA GLU A 43 -2.68 -26.46 -0.16
C GLU A 43 -1.85 -26.01 -1.37
N ASN A 44 -1.84 -24.71 -1.66
CA ASN A 44 -1.09 -24.15 -2.79
C ASN A 44 0.45 -24.24 -2.59
N LEU A 45 0.94 -24.14 -1.36
CA LEU A 45 2.33 -24.35 -1.05
C LEU A 45 2.75 -25.80 -1.33
N ASN A 46 1.93 -26.78 -0.97
CA ASN A 46 2.18 -28.20 -1.22
C ASN A 46 2.14 -28.55 -2.72
N ASP A 47 1.33 -27.87 -3.52
CA ASP A 47 1.26 -28.06 -4.97
C ASP A 47 2.47 -27.49 -5.73
N SER A 48 3.36 -26.77 -5.05
CA SER A 48 4.49 -26.08 -5.66
C SER A 48 5.80 -26.21 -4.88
N LEU A 49 6.05 -27.36 -4.25
CA LEU A 49 7.25 -27.64 -3.44
C LEU A 49 8.58 -27.50 -4.17
N ASP A 50 8.56 -27.57 -5.50
CA ASP A 50 9.71 -27.38 -6.39
C ASP A 50 10.19 -25.92 -6.49
N VAL A 51 9.40 -24.96 -5.99
CA VAL A 51 9.72 -23.53 -6.01
C VAL A 51 10.03 -23.03 -4.60
N PRO A 52 11.05 -22.16 -4.38
CA PRO A 52 11.26 -21.52 -3.10
C PRO A 52 10.03 -20.69 -2.67
N ALA A 53 9.71 -20.68 -1.36
CA ALA A 53 8.71 -19.78 -0.82
C ALA A 53 9.25 -18.34 -0.73
N ILE A 54 10.46 -18.20 -0.17
CA ILE A 54 11.06 -16.89 0.15
C ILE A 54 12.53 -16.88 -0.27
N GLU A 55 12.95 -15.75 -0.85
CA GLU A 55 14.37 -15.37 -0.96
C GLU A 55 14.67 -14.25 0.04
N TYR A 56 15.73 -14.44 0.86
CA TYR A 56 16.11 -13.51 1.92
C TYR A 56 17.63 -13.34 1.99
N PHE A 57 18.16 -12.17 1.61
CA PHE A 57 19.61 -11.89 1.55
C PHE A 57 20.46 -12.92 0.80
N GLY A 58 19.88 -13.56 -0.23
CA GLY A 58 20.50 -14.60 -1.03
C GLY A 58 20.39 -16.02 -0.45
N LYS A 59 19.60 -16.21 0.60
CA LYS A 59 19.16 -17.51 1.11
C LYS A 59 17.78 -17.83 0.55
N SER A 60 17.62 -18.95 -0.07
CA SER A 60 16.33 -19.50 -0.48
C SER A 60 15.75 -20.35 0.66
N ILE A 61 14.50 -20.11 1.02
CA ILE A 61 13.72 -20.90 1.97
C ILE A 61 12.73 -21.73 1.14
N SER A 62 12.84 -23.05 1.23
CA SER A 62 11.90 -23.95 0.53
C SER A 62 10.49 -23.82 1.10
N ARG A 63 9.48 -24.21 0.32
CA ARG A 63 8.08 -24.23 0.78
C ARG A 63 7.89 -25.18 1.95
N GLN A 64 8.52 -26.34 1.91
CA GLN A 64 8.51 -27.29 3.04
C GLN A 64 9.07 -26.64 4.31
N THR A 65 10.22 -25.98 4.23
CA THR A 65 10.82 -25.28 5.38
C THR A 65 9.91 -24.15 5.86
N PHE A 66 9.26 -23.42 4.96
CA PHE A 66 8.35 -22.33 5.33
C PHE A 66 7.09 -22.87 6.04
N ILE A 67 6.50 -23.96 5.55
CA ILE A 67 5.39 -24.66 6.25
C ILE A 67 5.80 -25.08 7.66
N GLU A 68 6.99 -25.65 7.81
CA GLU A 68 7.53 -26.04 9.13
C GLU A 68 7.75 -24.82 10.05
N MET A 69 8.17 -23.67 9.49
CA MET A 69 8.29 -22.42 10.24
C MET A 69 6.93 -21.92 10.73
N VAL A 70 5.89 -21.96 9.89
CA VAL A 70 4.53 -21.57 10.27
C VAL A 70 4.02 -22.43 11.42
N TYR A 71 4.17 -23.75 11.36
CA TYR A 71 3.76 -24.64 12.44
C TYR A 71 4.60 -24.49 13.70
N THR A 72 5.89 -24.19 13.56
CA THR A 72 6.75 -23.88 14.70
C THR A 72 6.23 -22.65 15.44
N TRP A 73 5.85 -21.60 14.71
CA TRP A 73 5.31 -20.39 15.32
C TRP A 73 3.89 -20.59 15.88
N ALA A 74 3.04 -21.36 15.21
CA ALA A 74 1.73 -21.73 15.75
C ALA A 74 1.83 -22.39 17.13
N LYS A 75 2.68 -23.40 17.26
CA LYS A 75 2.97 -24.10 18.52
C LYS A 75 3.58 -23.16 19.56
N ALA A 76 4.53 -22.32 19.15
CA ALA A 76 5.18 -21.38 20.06
C ALA A 76 4.18 -20.38 20.65
N PHE A 77 3.32 -19.78 19.85
CA PHE A 77 2.28 -18.87 20.32
C PHE A 77 1.28 -19.55 21.23
N LYS A 78 0.86 -20.77 20.89
CA LYS A 78 -0.04 -21.57 21.74
C LYS A 78 0.55 -21.78 23.15
N GLU A 79 1.82 -22.21 23.22
CA GLU A 79 2.52 -22.43 24.50
C GLU A 79 2.87 -21.13 25.25
N MET A 80 3.01 -20.02 24.54
CA MET A 80 3.12 -18.70 25.15
C MET A 80 1.79 -18.18 25.71
N GLY A 81 0.70 -18.92 25.53
CA GLY A 81 -0.60 -18.64 26.10
C GLY A 81 -1.55 -17.86 25.20
N VAL A 82 -1.22 -17.67 23.91
CA VAL A 82 -2.14 -17.03 22.95
C VAL A 82 -3.35 -17.94 22.73
N LYS A 83 -4.54 -17.37 22.86
CA LYS A 83 -5.82 -18.05 22.69
C LYS A 83 -6.47 -17.70 21.35
N GLU A 84 -7.49 -18.46 20.98
CA GLU A 84 -8.35 -18.13 19.86
C GLU A 84 -8.97 -16.74 20.04
N ASP A 85 -9.12 -16.02 18.92
CA ASP A 85 -9.66 -14.65 18.85
C ASP A 85 -8.80 -13.58 19.56
N GLU A 86 -7.63 -13.94 20.14
CA GLU A 86 -6.70 -12.94 20.70
C GLU A 86 -5.85 -12.29 19.59
N ILE A 87 -5.32 -11.10 19.90
CA ILE A 87 -4.53 -10.28 18.98
C ILE A 87 -3.09 -10.20 19.47
N VAL A 88 -2.14 -10.41 18.55
CA VAL A 88 -0.71 -10.17 18.77
C VAL A 88 -0.29 -8.96 17.93
N SER A 89 0.33 -7.98 18.59
CA SER A 89 0.77 -6.74 17.94
C SER A 89 2.14 -6.89 17.31
N PHE A 90 2.30 -6.44 16.06
CA PHE A 90 3.54 -6.47 15.30
C PHE A 90 4.01 -5.05 14.98
N TYR A 91 5.28 -4.75 15.26
CA TYR A 91 5.89 -3.47 14.93
C TYR A 91 7.24 -3.67 14.24
N GLY A 92 7.29 -3.42 12.94
CA GLY A 92 8.49 -3.52 12.12
C GLY A 92 8.25 -4.13 10.73
N PRO A 93 9.31 -4.34 9.95
CA PRO A 93 9.24 -4.83 8.57
C PRO A 93 9.05 -6.35 8.47
N PHE A 94 8.79 -6.81 7.25
CA PHE A 94 8.79 -8.25 6.96
C PHE A 94 10.19 -8.86 7.11
N THR A 95 10.20 -10.04 7.72
CA THR A 95 11.29 -11.02 7.68
C THR A 95 10.64 -12.41 7.50
N PRO A 96 11.38 -13.45 7.13
CA PRO A 96 10.78 -14.79 7.00
C PRO A 96 10.07 -15.27 8.27
N ASP A 97 10.57 -14.89 9.46
CA ASP A 97 9.90 -15.23 10.72
C ASP A 97 8.60 -14.46 10.90
N ILE A 98 8.53 -13.16 10.55
CA ILE A 98 7.28 -12.38 10.62
C ILE A 98 6.23 -12.96 9.66
N CYS A 99 6.61 -13.32 8.44
CA CYS A 99 5.74 -14.01 7.49
C CYS A 99 5.18 -15.32 8.07
N ALA A 100 6.02 -16.12 8.73
CA ALA A 100 5.60 -17.37 9.36
C ALA A 100 4.79 -17.14 10.66
N MET A 101 5.09 -16.10 11.44
CA MET A 101 4.36 -15.75 12.66
C MET A 101 2.91 -15.38 12.38
N CYS A 102 2.67 -14.50 11.41
CA CYS A 102 1.30 -14.06 11.13
C CYS A 102 0.41 -15.20 10.64
N LEU A 103 0.94 -16.11 9.81
CA LEU A 103 0.23 -17.31 9.39
C LEU A 103 0.12 -18.34 10.54
N GLY A 104 1.12 -18.44 11.40
CA GLY A 104 1.08 -19.29 12.61
C GLY A 104 -0.01 -18.89 13.61
N LEU A 105 -0.26 -17.57 13.75
CA LEU A 105 -1.41 -17.07 14.51
C LEU A 105 -2.74 -17.48 13.86
N ASN A 106 -2.84 -17.39 12.53
CA ASN A 106 -4.04 -17.84 11.82
C ASN A 106 -4.31 -19.35 12.01
N VAL A 107 -3.27 -20.18 12.08
CA VAL A 107 -3.38 -21.63 12.43
C VAL A 107 -4.07 -21.86 13.77
N ILE A 108 -3.72 -21.06 14.78
CA ILE A 108 -4.29 -21.19 16.14
C ILE A 108 -5.55 -20.34 16.36
N GLY A 109 -6.09 -19.72 15.31
CA GLY A 109 -7.30 -18.90 15.36
C GLY A 109 -7.14 -17.55 16.06
N ALA A 110 -5.90 -17.04 16.14
CA ALA A 110 -5.56 -15.70 16.62
C ALA A 110 -5.23 -14.77 15.44
N ALA A 111 -5.15 -13.48 15.69
CA ALA A 111 -4.91 -12.47 14.67
C ALA A 111 -3.59 -11.75 14.85
N ALA A 112 -2.93 -11.43 13.72
CA ALA A 112 -1.79 -10.53 13.69
C ALA A 112 -2.27 -9.08 13.45
N TYR A 113 -1.85 -8.14 14.30
CA TYR A 113 -2.09 -6.72 14.10
C TYR A 113 -0.80 -6.00 13.72
N PHE A 114 -0.70 -5.53 12.50
CA PHE A 114 0.44 -4.79 11.97
C PHE A 114 0.28 -3.30 12.24
N LEU A 115 1.00 -2.80 13.23
CA LEU A 115 0.92 -1.42 13.72
C LEU A 115 1.64 -0.45 12.78
N LYS A 116 1.07 0.74 12.58
CA LYS A 116 1.67 1.80 11.78
C LYS A 116 3.03 2.22 12.33
N LEU A 117 4.05 2.33 11.46
CA LEU A 117 5.43 2.62 11.89
C LEU A 117 5.62 4.05 12.43
N ALA A 118 4.83 5.02 11.95
CA ALA A 118 4.78 6.38 12.49
C ALA A 118 3.45 6.58 13.23
N ILE A 119 3.41 6.16 14.48
CA ILE A 119 2.24 6.21 15.35
C ILE A 119 2.56 7.04 16.60
N SER A 120 1.61 7.89 17.04
CA SER A 120 1.80 8.60 18.31
C SER A 120 1.70 7.64 19.50
N PRO A 121 2.31 7.98 20.66
CA PRO A 121 2.22 7.14 21.86
C PRO A 121 0.78 6.85 22.28
N GLU A 122 -0.11 7.83 22.20
CA GLU A 122 -1.53 7.70 22.58
C GLU A 122 -2.27 6.75 21.62
N ALA A 123 -2.03 6.89 20.32
CA ALA A 123 -2.62 5.99 19.34
C ALA A 123 -2.04 4.57 19.46
N LEU A 124 -0.74 4.43 19.76
CA LEU A 124 -0.10 3.13 19.99
C LEU A 124 -0.73 2.41 21.18
N GLU A 125 -1.01 3.13 22.28
CA GLU A 125 -1.70 2.58 23.45
C GLU A 125 -3.11 2.08 23.10
N GLU A 126 -3.88 2.86 22.35
CA GLU A 126 -5.22 2.49 21.89
C GLU A 126 -5.20 1.25 20.99
N GLU A 127 -4.32 1.24 19.98
CA GLU A 127 -4.24 0.17 18.99
C GLU A 127 -3.68 -1.15 19.56
N THR A 128 -2.92 -1.10 20.66
CA THR A 128 -2.36 -2.30 21.32
C THR A 128 -3.13 -2.75 22.55
N TYR A 129 -4.26 -2.13 22.85
CA TYR A 129 -5.01 -2.30 24.11
C TYR A 129 -5.33 -3.78 24.45
N ASP A 130 -5.75 -4.58 23.46
CA ASP A 130 -6.12 -5.98 23.68
C ASP A 130 -4.95 -6.96 23.54
N SER A 131 -3.73 -6.46 23.23
CA SER A 131 -2.57 -7.31 23.03
C SER A 131 -1.80 -7.57 24.34
N LYS A 132 -1.56 -8.84 24.66
CA LYS A 132 -0.70 -9.27 25.76
C LYS A 132 0.70 -9.65 25.28
N ILE A 133 0.83 -9.96 23.99
CA ILE A 133 2.09 -10.31 23.34
C ILE A 133 2.35 -9.34 22.22
N ALA A 134 3.59 -8.86 22.12
CA ALA A 134 4.05 -8.02 21.04
C ALA A 134 5.28 -8.61 20.35
N VAL A 135 5.45 -8.29 19.06
CA VAL A 135 6.59 -8.66 18.21
C VAL A 135 7.20 -7.37 17.68
N VAL A 136 8.44 -7.08 18.03
CA VAL A 136 9.06 -5.78 17.80
C VAL A 136 10.41 -5.94 17.10
N PHE A 137 10.64 -5.14 16.05
CA PHE A 137 11.93 -5.08 15.37
C PHE A 137 12.95 -4.34 16.25
N ASP A 138 14.12 -4.94 16.47
CA ASP A 138 15.13 -4.43 17.38
C ASP A 138 15.62 -3.01 17.04
N ASP A 139 15.74 -2.67 15.76
CA ASP A 139 16.16 -1.33 15.33
C ASP A 139 15.08 -0.25 15.52
N MET A 140 13.80 -0.64 15.69
CA MET A 140 12.67 0.27 15.90
C MET A 140 12.21 0.35 17.36
N TRP A 141 12.95 -0.25 18.29
CA TRP A 141 12.60 -0.28 19.72
C TRP A 141 12.36 1.11 20.33
N GLU A 142 13.18 2.08 19.96
CA GLU A 142 13.09 3.45 20.48
C GLU A 142 11.73 4.12 20.20
N ASN A 143 11.04 3.71 19.13
CA ASN A 143 9.76 4.29 18.74
C ASN A 143 8.58 3.81 19.63
N VAL A 144 8.73 2.66 20.28
CA VAL A 144 7.62 1.96 20.95
C VAL A 144 7.92 1.53 22.38
N HIS A 145 9.13 1.83 22.89
CA HIS A 145 9.58 1.36 24.21
C HIS A 145 8.65 1.76 25.36
N MET A 146 8.09 3.00 25.32
CA MET A 146 7.19 3.47 26.39
C MET A 146 5.93 2.63 26.49
N GLU A 147 5.41 2.15 25.37
CA GLU A 147 4.22 1.31 25.36
C GLU A 147 4.54 -0.13 25.74
N PHE A 148 5.55 -0.73 25.10
CA PHE A 148 5.84 -2.15 25.28
C PHE A 148 6.60 -2.48 26.57
N THR A 149 7.01 -1.48 27.35
CA THR A 149 7.47 -1.69 28.72
C THR A 149 6.35 -1.79 29.75
N LYS A 150 5.09 -1.47 29.39
CA LYS A 150 3.94 -1.60 30.30
C LYS A 150 3.73 -3.05 30.76
N GLU A 151 3.30 -3.24 32.01
CA GLU A 151 3.17 -4.56 32.65
C GLU A 151 2.12 -5.47 32.00
N ARG A 152 1.15 -4.90 31.26
CA ARG A 152 0.14 -5.69 30.56
C ARG A 152 0.68 -6.62 29.48
N PHE A 153 1.88 -6.33 28.96
CA PHE A 153 2.56 -7.21 28.02
C PHE A 153 3.27 -8.34 28.80
N GLU A 154 2.76 -9.54 28.62
CA GLU A 154 3.30 -10.75 29.25
C GLU A 154 4.59 -11.22 28.57
N LYS A 155 4.68 -11.04 27.24
CA LYS A 155 5.88 -11.35 26.43
C LYS A 155 6.06 -10.36 25.29
N ILE A 156 7.32 -9.99 25.05
CA ILE A 156 7.75 -9.19 23.90
C ILE A 156 8.80 -9.99 23.14
N ILE A 157 8.46 -10.40 21.91
CA ILE A 157 9.40 -11.09 21.02
C ILE A 157 10.18 -10.02 20.26
N VAL A 158 11.48 -9.95 20.50
CA VAL A 158 12.37 -9.05 19.78
C VAL A 158 13.00 -9.81 18.63
N TYR A 159 12.78 -9.32 17.41
CA TYR A 159 13.33 -9.91 16.20
C TYR A 159 14.30 -8.96 15.48
N SER A 160 15.20 -9.53 14.69
CA SER A 160 16.24 -8.85 13.97
C SER A 160 16.30 -9.29 12.51
N ALA A 161 16.78 -8.43 11.63
CA ALA A 161 17.08 -8.82 10.26
C ALA A 161 18.06 -10.00 10.17
N ALA A 162 18.94 -10.13 11.17
CA ALA A 162 19.96 -11.19 11.22
C ALA A 162 19.41 -12.61 11.47
N ASP A 163 18.20 -12.74 12.05
CA ASP A 163 17.68 -14.04 12.54
C ASP A 163 17.60 -15.13 11.46
N GLN A 164 17.31 -14.76 10.22
CA GLN A 164 17.22 -15.69 9.08
C GLN A 164 18.28 -15.48 8.00
N MET A 165 19.21 -14.52 8.20
CA MET A 165 20.28 -14.32 7.22
C MET A 165 21.19 -15.55 7.11
N PRO A 166 21.80 -15.81 5.92
CA PRO A 166 22.76 -16.89 5.76
C PRO A 166 24.07 -16.60 6.49
N PHE A 167 24.75 -17.66 6.94
CA PHE A 167 26.13 -17.57 7.42
C PHE A 167 27.08 -17.12 6.27
N PRO A 168 28.08 -16.25 6.50
CA PRO A 168 28.42 -15.61 7.79
C PRO A 168 27.70 -14.26 8.03
N LYS A 169 26.83 -13.81 7.10
CA LYS A 169 26.15 -12.50 7.20
C LYS A 169 25.38 -12.32 8.50
N ASN A 170 24.68 -13.37 8.95
CA ASN A 170 23.92 -13.35 10.21
C ASN A 170 24.80 -13.02 11.42
N VAL A 171 26.03 -13.57 11.50
CA VAL A 171 26.95 -13.31 12.60
C VAL A 171 27.45 -11.88 12.57
N VAL A 172 27.83 -11.38 11.38
CA VAL A 172 28.34 -10.02 11.20
C VAL A 172 27.24 -9.00 11.55
N VAL A 173 26.03 -9.15 10.97
CA VAL A 173 24.92 -8.22 11.20
C VAL A 173 24.45 -8.26 12.65
N SER A 174 24.34 -9.45 13.27
CA SER A 174 24.02 -9.58 14.69
C SER A 174 25.08 -8.95 15.59
N GLY A 175 26.37 -9.09 15.23
CA GLY A 175 27.48 -8.43 15.95
C GLY A 175 27.40 -6.91 15.90
N ILE A 176 27.16 -6.36 14.70
CA ILE A 176 26.98 -4.91 14.49
C ILE A 176 25.73 -4.43 15.23
N GLY A 177 24.61 -5.15 15.14
CA GLY A 177 23.37 -4.83 15.84
C GLY A 177 23.57 -4.74 17.35
N LYS A 178 24.28 -5.71 17.98
CA LYS A 178 24.61 -5.69 19.41
C LYS A 178 25.49 -4.48 19.80
N ILE A 179 26.41 -4.08 18.95
CA ILE A 179 27.26 -2.90 19.19
C ILE A 179 26.41 -1.61 19.10
N ASN A 180 25.56 -1.52 18.10
CA ASN A 180 24.66 -0.39 17.90
C ASN A 180 23.65 -0.27 19.06
N GLN A 181 23.04 -1.36 19.46
CA GLN A 181 22.11 -1.39 20.60
C GLN A 181 22.77 -0.90 21.91
N LYS A 182 24.05 -1.23 22.16
CA LYS A 182 24.77 -0.71 23.34
C LYS A 182 25.01 0.79 23.31
N LYS A 183 24.97 1.41 22.12
CA LYS A 183 25.17 2.86 21.95
C LYS A 183 23.86 3.65 21.99
N LYS A 184 22.71 2.99 21.87
CA LYS A 184 21.40 3.62 21.94
C LYS A 184 21.12 4.08 23.37
N GLU A 185 20.51 5.26 23.51
CA GLU A 185 20.08 5.78 24.82
C GLU A 185 19.03 4.88 25.46
N ILE A 186 18.13 4.35 24.65
CA ILE A 186 17.00 3.50 25.07
C ILE A 186 17.29 2.07 24.66
N GLN A 187 17.69 1.27 25.65
CA GLN A 187 18.03 -0.13 25.43
C GLN A 187 16.81 -1.04 25.65
N ILE A 188 16.79 -2.18 24.94
CA ILE A 188 15.82 -3.23 25.20
C ILE A 188 16.05 -3.80 26.60
N PRO A 189 15.00 -3.86 27.46
CA PRO A 189 15.14 -4.37 28.83
C PRO A 189 15.62 -5.83 28.89
N ARG A 190 16.35 -6.18 29.95
CA ARG A 190 16.84 -7.55 30.19
C ARG A 190 15.90 -8.36 31.11
N GLU A 191 14.61 -8.05 31.07
CA GLU A 191 13.59 -8.78 31.81
C GLU A 191 13.23 -10.08 31.10
N LYS A 192 12.78 -11.10 31.84
CA LYS A 192 12.42 -12.44 31.32
C LYS A 192 11.29 -12.41 30.27
N ARG A 193 10.49 -11.34 30.23
CA ARG A 193 9.41 -11.19 29.24
C ARG A 193 9.90 -10.73 27.86
N PHE A 194 11.12 -10.16 27.78
CA PHE A 194 11.76 -9.81 26.50
C PHE A 194 12.56 -11.00 26.00
N ILE A 195 12.09 -11.64 24.96
CA ILE A 195 12.66 -12.87 24.43
C ILE A 195 13.07 -12.71 22.97
N SER A 196 14.16 -13.34 22.59
CA SER A 196 14.58 -13.41 21.19
C SER A 196 13.73 -14.41 20.39
N VAL A 197 13.78 -14.31 19.05
CA VAL A 197 13.17 -15.29 18.14
C VAL A 197 13.61 -16.73 18.47
N ALA A 198 14.90 -16.93 18.78
CA ALA A 198 15.43 -18.25 19.12
C ALA A 198 14.88 -18.79 20.45
N GLU A 199 14.65 -17.93 21.44
CA GLU A 199 14.02 -18.31 22.72
C GLU A 199 12.54 -18.58 22.54
N ALA A 200 11.82 -17.74 21.78
CA ALA A 200 10.42 -17.94 21.48
C ALA A 200 10.15 -19.28 20.78
N LYS A 201 11.00 -19.67 19.81
CA LYS A 201 10.89 -20.98 19.14
C LYS A 201 11.09 -22.18 20.05
N LYS A 202 11.69 -22.04 21.24
CA LYS A 202 11.82 -23.16 22.19
C LYS A 202 10.46 -23.58 22.74
N TYR A 203 9.52 -22.66 22.93
CA TYR A 203 8.16 -22.97 23.36
C TYR A 203 7.47 -23.98 22.43
N ALA A 204 7.74 -23.95 21.12
CA ALA A 204 7.17 -24.92 20.20
C ALA A 204 7.49 -26.37 20.51
N LYS A 205 8.62 -26.63 21.20
CA LYS A 205 9.03 -27.99 21.61
C LYS A 205 8.25 -28.52 22.79
N GLU A 206 7.58 -27.65 23.55
CA GLU A 206 6.78 -27.96 24.73
C GLU A 206 5.32 -28.24 24.38
N CYS A 207 4.91 -27.91 23.13
CA CYS A 207 3.56 -28.11 22.62
C CYS A 207 3.31 -29.60 22.30
N HIS A 208 2.49 -30.25 23.06
CA HIS A 208 2.17 -31.69 22.93
C HIS A 208 0.69 -31.95 22.58
N GLY A 209 -0.15 -30.94 22.58
CA GLY A 209 -1.59 -31.04 22.30
C GLY A 209 -2.00 -30.58 20.92
N ASP A 210 -3.30 -30.62 20.67
CA ASP A 210 -3.88 -29.99 19.48
C ASP A 210 -3.78 -28.46 19.61
N TYR A 211 -3.18 -27.83 18.59
CA TYR A 211 -2.97 -26.39 18.55
C TYR A 211 -3.72 -25.72 17.42
N ARG A 212 -4.26 -26.49 16.46
CA ARG A 212 -5.01 -25.93 15.33
C ARG A 212 -6.41 -25.52 15.78
N ALA A 213 -6.80 -24.32 15.45
CA ALA A 213 -8.18 -23.88 15.60
C ALA A 213 -8.99 -24.28 14.37
N GLY A 214 -10.21 -24.74 14.57
CA GLY A 214 -11.15 -24.95 13.48
C GLY A 214 -11.58 -23.62 12.86
N PHE A 215 -12.14 -23.69 11.63
CA PHE A 215 -12.76 -22.52 11.00
C PHE A 215 -13.89 -21.98 11.89
N LYS A 216 -14.00 -20.65 11.92
CA LYS A 216 -15.08 -19.91 12.58
C LYS A 216 -15.43 -18.72 11.70
N THR A 217 -16.70 -18.60 11.33
CA THR A 217 -17.20 -17.51 10.52
C THR A 217 -16.90 -16.15 11.14
N ASN A 218 -16.51 -15.19 10.32
CA ASN A 218 -16.17 -13.82 10.73
C ASN A 218 -15.02 -13.73 11.74
N ARG A 219 -14.18 -14.77 11.86
CA ARG A 219 -12.97 -14.69 12.70
C ARG A 219 -11.96 -13.74 12.06
N THR A 220 -11.47 -12.82 12.87
CA THR A 220 -10.36 -11.93 12.47
C THR A 220 -9.12 -12.75 12.11
N ALA A 221 -8.60 -12.57 10.91
CA ALA A 221 -7.34 -13.16 10.47
C ALA A 221 -6.18 -12.17 10.63
N PHE A 222 -6.39 -10.92 10.17
CA PHE A 222 -5.38 -9.88 10.18
C PHE A 222 -6.00 -8.52 10.49
N ILE A 223 -5.20 -7.65 11.09
CA ILE A 223 -5.52 -6.22 11.21
C ILE A 223 -4.36 -5.45 10.60
N THR A 224 -4.66 -4.57 9.64
CA THR A 224 -3.69 -3.70 8.97
C THR A 224 -4.05 -2.24 9.19
N SER A 225 -3.05 -1.36 9.26
CA SER A 225 -3.32 0.05 9.46
C SER A 225 -3.69 0.73 8.14
N SER A 226 -4.79 1.49 8.11
CA SER A 226 -5.14 2.27 6.94
C SER A 226 -4.07 3.32 6.63
N SER A 227 -3.86 3.60 5.33
CA SER A 227 -2.90 4.61 4.87
C SER A 227 -3.36 6.05 5.16
N GLY A 228 -4.54 6.25 5.71
CA GLY A 228 -5.19 7.55 5.89
C GLY A 228 -4.31 8.55 6.63
N THR A 229 -3.91 9.61 5.93
CA THR A 229 -3.34 10.84 6.49
C THR A 229 -4.50 11.72 6.99
N THR A 230 -5.32 11.22 7.91
CA THR A 230 -6.40 12.03 8.46
C THR A 230 -5.77 13.16 9.26
N VAL A 231 -6.11 14.39 8.91
CA VAL A 231 -5.81 15.58 9.74
C VAL A 231 -6.37 15.29 11.13
N GLY A 232 -5.48 15.18 12.13
CA GLY A 232 -5.87 14.79 13.49
C GLY A 232 -5.25 13.49 14.01
N GLY A 233 -4.49 12.73 13.18
CA GLY A 233 -3.67 11.63 13.69
C GLY A 233 -4.39 10.34 14.06
N ILE A 234 -5.70 10.16 13.76
CA ILE A 234 -6.44 8.94 14.08
C ILE A 234 -5.94 7.80 13.20
N VAL A 235 -5.27 6.84 13.81
CA VAL A 235 -4.93 5.57 13.18
C VAL A 235 -6.18 4.70 13.16
N LYS A 236 -6.42 4.00 12.06
CA LYS A 236 -7.55 3.07 11.91
C LYS A 236 -7.00 1.70 11.50
N GLY A 237 -7.14 0.71 12.37
CA GLY A 237 -6.84 -0.68 12.06
C GLY A 237 -8.01 -1.30 11.29
N THR A 238 -7.80 -1.72 10.05
CA THR A 238 -8.81 -2.43 9.23
C THR A 238 -8.82 -3.91 9.56
N VAL A 239 -9.96 -4.44 9.97
CA VAL A 239 -10.12 -5.85 10.37
C VAL A 239 -10.50 -6.69 9.16
N ALA A 240 -9.61 -7.60 8.74
CA ALA A 240 -9.87 -8.60 7.72
C ALA A 240 -10.20 -9.94 8.34
N THR A 241 -11.32 -10.55 7.93
CA THR A 241 -11.66 -11.93 8.28
C THR A 241 -10.95 -12.93 7.37
N ASN A 242 -11.00 -14.23 7.71
CA ASN A 242 -10.51 -15.27 6.80
C ASN A 242 -11.22 -15.21 5.44
N GLU A 243 -12.53 -15.03 5.45
CA GLU A 243 -13.34 -14.97 4.24
C GLU A 243 -12.93 -13.80 3.35
N ALA A 244 -12.76 -12.60 3.91
CA ALA A 244 -12.35 -11.42 3.17
C ALA A 244 -10.95 -11.58 2.56
N ALA A 245 -10.01 -12.13 3.32
CA ALA A 245 -8.65 -12.38 2.84
C ALA A 245 -8.61 -13.45 1.74
N ILE A 246 -9.34 -14.55 1.89
CA ILE A 246 -9.45 -15.61 0.88
C ILE A 246 -10.12 -15.07 -0.39
N SER A 247 -11.17 -14.26 -0.27
CA SER A 247 -11.83 -13.63 -1.43
C SER A 247 -10.83 -12.85 -2.28
N GLN A 248 -9.93 -12.09 -1.66
CA GLN A 248 -8.88 -11.37 -2.39
C GLN A 248 -7.92 -12.31 -3.15
N LEU A 249 -7.59 -13.48 -2.58
CA LEU A 249 -6.74 -14.46 -3.27
C LEU A 249 -7.42 -14.99 -4.54
N TYR A 250 -8.72 -15.28 -4.46
CA TYR A 250 -9.49 -15.80 -5.59
C TYR A 250 -9.79 -14.72 -6.63
N MET A 251 -10.11 -13.50 -6.22
CA MET A 251 -10.24 -12.34 -7.13
C MET A 251 -8.94 -12.03 -7.84
N GLY A 252 -7.81 -12.02 -7.10
CA GLY A 252 -6.47 -11.81 -7.67
C GLY A 252 -6.08 -12.90 -8.67
N ARG A 253 -6.51 -14.14 -8.46
CA ARG A 253 -6.30 -15.25 -9.40
C ARG A 253 -6.95 -14.99 -10.76
N GLU A 254 -8.11 -14.38 -10.78
CA GLU A 254 -8.84 -14.04 -11.99
C GLU A 254 -8.40 -12.70 -12.61
N SER A 255 -7.49 -11.99 -11.97
CA SER A 255 -6.89 -10.77 -12.53
C SER A 255 -5.88 -11.11 -13.63
N GLU A 256 -5.60 -10.14 -14.51
CA GLU A 256 -4.57 -10.32 -15.54
C GLU A 256 -3.14 -10.12 -15.02
N VAL A 257 -2.95 -9.83 -13.74
CA VAL A 257 -1.61 -9.79 -13.17
C VAL A 257 -0.94 -11.15 -13.36
N PRO A 258 0.26 -11.21 -13.99
CA PRO A 258 0.88 -12.47 -14.37
C PRO A 258 1.51 -13.18 -13.17
N TYR A 259 0.70 -13.53 -12.20
CA TYR A 259 1.11 -14.41 -11.11
C TYR A 259 1.38 -15.82 -11.66
N LYS A 260 2.65 -16.14 -11.85
CA LYS A 260 3.07 -17.42 -12.44
C LYS A 260 3.95 -18.18 -11.47
N LYS A 261 3.72 -19.50 -11.36
CA LYS A 261 4.58 -20.42 -10.60
C LYS A 261 6.06 -20.23 -11.00
N GLY A 262 6.93 -20.06 -10.01
CA GLY A 262 8.36 -19.86 -10.18
C GLY A 262 8.79 -18.42 -10.53
N ALA A 263 7.85 -17.51 -10.82
CA ALA A 263 8.16 -16.10 -10.93
C ALA A 263 8.49 -15.49 -9.55
N LYS A 264 9.18 -14.35 -9.55
CA LYS A 264 9.58 -13.64 -8.33
C LYS A 264 8.70 -12.40 -8.13
N ILE A 265 8.29 -12.17 -6.90
CA ILE A 265 7.59 -10.97 -6.50
C ILE A 265 8.38 -10.24 -5.41
N LEU A 266 8.50 -8.92 -5.51
CA LEU A 266 9.19 -8.11 -4.52
C LEU A 266 8.20 -7.60 -3.48
N CYS A 267 8.45 -7.94 -2.22
CA CYS A 267 7.73 -7.51 -1.03
C CYS A 267 8.68 -6.66 -0.17
N ASP A 268 8.78 -5.35 -0.47
CA ASP A 268 9.66 -4.41 0.24
C ASP A 268 8.90 -3.42 1.14
N PHE A 269 7.58 -3.38 1.03
CA PHE A 269 6.75 -2.56 1.89
C PHE A 269 6.57 -3.19 3.28
N PRO A 270 6.36 -2.35 4.31
CA PRO A 270 6.05 -2.87 5.65
C PRO A 270 4.68 -3.57 5.65
N PRO A 271 4.49 -4.59 6.49
CA PRO A 271 3.24 -5.36 6.58
C PRO A 271 2.04 -4.55 7.10
N THR A 272 2.25 -3.30 7.46
CA THR A 272 1.20 -2.38 7.93
C THR A 272 0.18 -2.04 6.85
N ALA A 273 0.57 -2.13 5.59
CA ALA A 273 -0.33 -1.91 4.45
C ALA A 273 -0.98 -3.23 4.01
N ALA A 274 -2.28 -3.25 3.84
CA ALA A 274 -3.00 -4.43 3.35
C ALA A 274 -2.44 -4.93 2.00
N THR A 275 -2.00 -4.02 1.13
CA THR A 275 -1.38 -4.36 -0.16
C THR A 275 -0.12 -5.22 0.01
N SER A 276 0.74 -4.91 1.00
CA SER A 276 1.95 -5.69 1.25
C SER A 276 1.64 -7.10 1.75
N LEU A 277 0.72 -7.18 2.69
CA LEU A 277 0.35 -8.45 3.29
C LEU A 277 -0.36 -9.35 2.28
N ASN A 278 -1.31 -8.82 1.54
CA ASN A 278 -2.13 -9.60 0.62
C ASN A 278 -1.54 -9.67 -0.79
N ALA A 279 -1.47 -8.54 -1.50
CA ALA A 279 -1.14 -8.54 -2.94
C ALA A 279 0.32 -8.92 -3.22
N LEU A 280 1.24 -8.60 -2.31
CA LEU A 280 2.67 -8.92 -2.48
C LEU A 280 3.08 -10.21 -1.78
N PHE A 281 2.51 -10.55 -0.62
CA PHE A 281 2.92 -11.74 0.14
C PHE A 281 1.97 -12.93 -0.07
N MET A 282 0.73 -12.85 0.40
CA MET A 282 -0.16 -14.03 0.37
C MET A 282 -0.54 -14.44 -1.05
N LEU A 283 -0.80 -13.48 -1.95
CA LEU A 283 -1.17 -13.77 -3.34
C LEU A 283 0.00 -14.39 -4.12
N GLY A 284 1.23 -13.93 -3.88
CA GLY A 284 2.42 -14.55 -4.45
C GLY A 284 2.60 -16.00 -4.00
N LEU A 285 2.47 -16.30 -2.70
CA LEU A 285 2.50 -17.67 -2.19
C LEU A 285 1.39 -18.54 -2.77
N PHE A 286 0.17 -17.99 -2.87
CA PHE A 286 -1.00 -18.66 -3.43
C PHE A 286 -0.77 -19.10 -4.90
N HIS A 287 -0.07 -18.28 -5.69
CA HIS A 287 0.24 -18.57 -7.10
C HIS A 287 1.54 -19.35 -7.32
N GLY A 288 2.20 -19.80 -6.28
CA GLY A 288 3.44 -20.56 -6.44
C GLY A 288 4.64 -19.69 -6.83
N MET A 289 4.62 -18.38 -6.52
CA MET A 289 5.75 -17.49 -6.75
C MET A 289 6.77 -17.57 -5.60
N THR A 290 7.93 -16.96 -5.81
CA THR A 290 8.96 -16.77 -4.78
C THR A 290 8.92 -15.33 -4.29
N GLU A 291 8.70 -15.15 -2.99
CA GLU A 291 8.71 -13.84 -2.34
C GLU A 291 10.15 -13.35 -2.14
N ILE A 292 10.47 -12.16 -2.62
CA ILE A 292 11.71 -11.48 -2.26
C ILE A 292 11.40 -10.61 -1.03
N VAL A 293 11.95 -10.98 0.10
CA VAL A 293 11.73 -10.26 1.38
C VAL A 293 13.02 -9.56 1.79
N ASP A 294 12.94 -8.27 2.06
CA ASP A 294 14.05 -7.48 2.58
C ASP A 294 13.52 -6.42 3.58
N PRO A 295 13.98 -6.41 4.84
CA PRO A 295 13.53 -5.46 5.84
C PRO A 295 14.08 -4.03 5.63
N ARG A 296 14.97 -3.84 4.69
CA ARG A 296 15.59 -2.55 4.40
C ARG A 296 14.77 -1.79 3.37
N VAL A 297 14.17 -0.68 3.76
CA VAL A 297 13.36 0.18 2.89
C VAL A 297 14.13 1.49 2.65
N THR A 298 15.24 1.41 1.91
CA THR A 298 15.97 2.60 1.45
C THR A 298 15.99 2.63 -0.08
N GLU A 299 16.06 3.82 -0.66
CA GLU A 299 16.16 4.01 -2.11
C GLU A 299 17.32 3.21 -2.73
N LYS A 300 18.46 3.16 -2.02
CA LYS A 300 19.63 2.38 -2.45
C LYS A 300 19.37 0.87 -2.41
N ASP A 301 18.72 0.39 -1.38
CA ASP A 301 18.41 -1.02 -1.23
C ASP A 301 17.37 -1.46 -2.26
N PHE A 302 16.33 -0.67 -2.48
CA PHE A 302 15.32 -0.89 -3.51
C PHE A 302 15.93 -1.03 -4.92
N TYR A 303 16.82 -0.09 -5.31
CA TYR A 303 17.56 -0.21 -6.57
C TYR A 303 18.36 -1.52 -6.65
N ASN A 304 19.11 -1.84 -5.59
CA ASN A 304 19.95 -3.04 -5.58
C ASN A 304 19.12 -4.33 -5.65
N GLN A 305 17.96 -4.38 -5.02
CA GLN A 305 17.03 -5.51 -5.08
C GLN A 305 16.52 -5.72 -6.50
N ILE A 306 16.00 -4.68 -7.15
CA ILE A 306 15.50 -4.80 -8.52
C ILE A 306 16.59 -5.30 -9.48
N ILE A 307 17.79 -4.70 -9.40
CA ILE A 307 18.89 -5.06 -10.32
C ILE A 307 19.41 -6.46 -10.06
N LYS A 308 19.51 -6.87 -8.79
CA LYS A 308 20.11 -8.16 -8.40
C LYS A 308 19.11 -9.30 -8.43
N ASP A 309 17.95 -9.10 -7.79
CA ASP A 309 17.00 -10.17 -7.50
C ASP A 309 15.96 -10.33 -8.62
N LYS A 310 15.86 -9.33 -9.52
CA LYS A 310 15.09 -9.35 -10.78
C LYS A 310 13.62 -9.77 -10.58
N PRO A 311 12.82 -8.99 -9.82
CA PRO A 311 11.42 -9.32 -9.60
C PRO A 311 10.61 -9.27 -10.90
N ASN A 312 9.85 -10.31 -11.17
CA ASN A 312 8.94 -10.35 -12.32
C ASN A 312 7.69 -9.49 -12.07
N VAL A 313 7.21 -9.51 -10.83
CA VAL A 313 6.10 -8.68 -10.36
C VAL A 313 6.60 -7.78 -9.23
N LEU A 314 6.22 -6.50 -9.29
CA LEU A 314 6.55 -5.50 -8.30
C LEU A 314 5.35 -4.57 -8.12
N ILE A 315 4.99 -4.25 -6.88
CA ILE A 315 4.14 -3.12 -6.56
C ILE A 315 4.97 -2.15 -5.73
N SER A 316 5.07 -0.90 -6.19
CA SER A 316 5.87 0.12 -5.53
C SER A 316 5.18 1.48 -5.55
N THR A 317 5.65 2.42 -4.74
CA THR A 317 5.14 3.80 -4.78
C THR A 317 5.78 4.59 -5.90
N GLY A 318 5.10 5.65 -6.36
CA GLY A 318 5.66 6.58 -7.33
C GLY A 318 7.00 7.18 -6.89
N ALA A 319 7.14 7.48 -5.59
CA ALA A 319 8.37 8.03 -5.02
C ALA A 319 9.59 7.09 -5.15
N MET A 320 9.41 5.81 -4.83
CA MET A 320 10.48 4.81 -4.93
C MET A 320 10.87 4.58 -6.40
N LEU A 321 9.89 4.47 -7.28
CA LEU A 321 10.12 4.30 -8.72
C LEU A 321 10.81 5.53 -9.34
N GLU A 322 10.44 6.74 -8.93
CA GLU A 322 11.11 7.96 -9.37
C GLU A 322 12.61 7.93 -9.07
N THR A 323 12.98 7.63 -7.81
CA THR A 323 14.38 7.51 -7.42
C THR A 323 15.11 6.40 -8.18
N PHE A 324 14.41 5.28 -8.43
CA PHE A 324 14.95 4.17 -9.22
C PHE A 324 15.24 4.60 -10.67
N PHE A 325 14.28 5.23 -11.36
CA PHE A 325 14.43 5.64 -12.75
C PHE A 325 15.41 6.79 -12.92
N ASP A 326 15.46 7.76 -12.01
CA ASP A 326 16.49 8.82 -11.99
C ASP A 326 17.90 8.22 -11.95
N ARG A 327 18.08 7.15 -11.17
CA ARG A 327 19.37 6.48 -11.10
C ARG A 327 19.66 5.67 -12.37
N ILE A 328 18.69 4.96 -12.91
CA ILE A 328 18.83 4.22 -14.19
C ILE A 328 19.25 5.18 -15.30
N GLU A 329 18.55 6.30 -15.46
CA GLU A 329 18.83 7.29 -16.49
C GLU A 329 20.24 7.89 -16.38
N ARG A 330 20.64 8.23 -15.15
CA ARG A 330 22.00 8.71 -14.86
C ARG A 330 23.07 7.68 -15.20
N GLU A 331 22.86 6.40 -14.84
CA GLU A 331 23.81 5.33 -15.16
C GLU A 331 23.84 5.01 -16.66
N MET A 332 22.70 5.09 -17.37
CA MET A 332 22.62 4.98 -18.83
C MET A 332 23.38 6.11 -19.53
N SER A 333 23.29 7.35 -19.03
CA SER A 333 24.03 8.49 -19.59
C SER A 333 25.57 8.33 -19.44
N CYS A 334 26.01 7.51 -18.46
CA CYS A 334 27.39 7.09 -18.30
C CYS A 334 27.77 5.84 -19.11
N GLY A 335 26.90 5.38 -20.02
CA GLY A 335 27.16 4.25 -20.91
C GLY A 335 26.82 2.86 -20.34
N LYS A 336 26.18 2.78 -19.16
CA LYS A 336 25.70 1.52 -18.61
C LYS A 336 24.44 1.06 -19.34
N THR A 337 24.36 -0.25 -19.61
CA THR A 337 23.17 -0.88 -20.20
C THR A 337 22.41 -1.69 -19.17
N PHE A 338 21.09 -1.75 -19.32
CA PHE A 338 20.19 -2.51 -18.46
C PHE A 338 19.33 -3.47 -19.28
N ASP A 339 18.93 -4.56 -18.67
CA ASP A 339 17.99 -5.52 -19.22
C ASP A 339 16.87 -5.75 -18.20
N PHE A 340 15.65 -5.31 -18.56
CA PHE A 340 14.43 -5.48 -17.76
C PHE A 340 13.46 -6.49 -18.42
N SER A 341 13.93 -7.36 -19.30
CA SER A 341 13.09 -8.38 -19.96
C SER A 341 12.42 -9.35 -18.97
N TYR A 342 12.91 -9.41 -17.75
CA TYR A 342 12.31 -10.17 -16.65
C TYR A 342 11.07 -9.49 -16.03
N ASN A 343 10.84 -8.20 -16.26
CA ASN A 343 9.65 -7.51 -15.81
C ASN A 343 8.42 -8.05 -16.54
N HIS A 344 7.54 -8.73 -15.82
CA HIS A 344 6.26 -9.18 -16.34
C HIS A 344 5.16 -8.15 -16.09
N MET A 345 5.13 -7.55 -14.90
CA MET A 345 4.26 -6.44 -14.53
C MET A 345 4.78 -5.71 -13.31
N TRP A 346 5.05 -4.42 -13.46
CA TRP A 346 5.36 -3.52 -12.37
C TRP A 346 4.24 -2.50 -12.21
N ILE A 347 3.75 -2.33 -10.98
CA ILE A 347 2.55 -1.59 -10.65
C ILE A 347 2.91 -0.45 -9.71
N ILE A 348 2.34 0.73 -9.98
CA ILE A 348 2.39 1.88 -9.09
C ILE A 348 1.17 1.82 -8.19
N GLY A 349 1.38 1.77 -6.87
CA GLY A 349 0.32 1.69 -5.88
C GLY A 349 0.46 2.73 -4.77
N GLY A 350 -0.62 2.94 -4.04
CA GLY A 350 -0.67 3.85 -2.89
C GLY A 350 -0.85 5.32 -3.24
N GLU A 351 -0.16 5.83 -4.25
CA GLU A 351 -0.38 7.12 -4.90
C GLU A 351 -0.02 6.96 -6.37
N GLY A 352 -0.90 7.39 -7.28
CA GLY A 352 -0.65 7.30 -8.72
C GLY A 352 0.53 8.18 -9.17
N ALA A 353 1.24 7.76 -10.19
CA ALA A 353 2.25 8.62 -10.82
C ALA A 353 1.60 9.64 -11.75
N GLU A 354 2.23 10.79 -11.86
CA GLU A 354 1.87 11.78 -12.87
C GLU A 354 2.07 11.21 -14.29
N LYS A 355 1.13 11.51 -15.19
CA LYS A 355 1.12 10.97 -16.55
C LYS A 355 2.46 11.17 -17.27
N LYS A 356 3.08 12.35 -17.15
CA LYS A 356 4.38 12.66 -17.77
C LYS A 356 5.50 11.75 -17.23
N LYS A 357 5.53 11.53 -15.91
CA LYS A 357 6.52 10.64 -15.26
C LYS A 357 6.33 9.20 -15.73
N LEU A 358 5.09 8.70 -15.72
CA LEU A 358 4.76 7.35 -16.16
C LEU A 358 5.20 7.09 -17.61
N LEU A 359 4.85 8.00 -18.53
CA LEU A 359 5.24 7.89 -19.93
C LEU A 359 6.77 7.92 -20.13
N HIS A 360 7.47 8.74 -19.36
CA HIS A 360 8.94 8.81 -19.37
C HIS A 360 9.57 7.51 -18.89
N TRP A 361 9.11 6.95 -17.77
CA TRP A 361 9.60 5.68 -17.23
C TRP A 361 9.31 4.50 -18.16
N ASN A 362 8.14 4.47 -18.79
CA ASN A 362 7.77 3.46 -19.77
C ASN A 362 8.69 3.49 -21.00
N LYS A 363 9.12 4.69 -21.43
CA LYS A 363 10.12 4.82 -22.48
C LYS A 363 11.46 4.18 -22.09
N ILE A 364 11.93 4.40 -20.85
CA ILE A 364 13.16 3.80 -20.33
C ILE A 364 13.02 2.26 -20.27
N LEU A 365 11.92 1.76 -19.70
CA LEU A 365 11.66 0.31 -19.64
C LEU A 365 11.68 -0.34 -21.01
N LYS A 366 10.98 0.26 -21.98
CA LYS A 366 10.93 -0.24 -23.36
C LYS A 366 12.31 -0.27 -24.03
N GLN A 367 13.15 0.74 -23.78
CA GLN A 367 14.53 0.77 -24.27
C GLN A 367 15.38 -0.36 -23.67
N CYS A 368 15.04 -0.80 -22.46
CA CYS A 368 15.72 -1.86 -21.72
C CYS A 368 15.01 -3.24 -21.83
N GLY A 369 14.07 -3.43 -22.75
CA GLY A 369 13.38 -4.70 -23.00
C GLY A 369 12.28 -5.06 -21.99
N GLY A 370 11.94 -4.14 -21.07
CA GLY A 370 10.90 -4.35 -20.05
C GLY A 370 9.48 -4.07 -20.55
N GLN A 371 8.49 -4.51 -19.75
CA GLN A 371 7.08 -4.17 -19.93
C GLN A 371 6.79 -2.80 -19.33
N GLU A 372 5.70 -2.18 -19.76
CA GLU A 372 5.23 -0.90 -19.25
C GLU A 372 4.77 -1.00 -17.78
N LEU A 373 4.85 0.11 -17.07
CA LEU A 373 4.29 0.32 -15.74
C LEU A 373 2.80 0.62 -15.83
N PHE A 374 2.05 0.19 -14.84
CA PHE A 374 0.63 0.46 -14.71
C PHE A 374 0.31 1.10 -13.35
N ASN A 375 -0.70 1.96 -13.31
CA ASN A 375 -1.27 2.41 -12.05
C ASN A 375 -2.22 1.34 -11.53
N GLY A 376 -2.18 1.09 -10.21
CA GLY A 376 -3.14 0.29 -9.49
C GLY A 376 -3.86 1.11 -8.44
N TYR A 377 -5.09 0.72 -8.11
CA TYR A 377 -5.87 1.30 -7.04
C TYR A 377 -6.32 0.22 -6.06
N GLY A 378 -6.35 0.59 -4.79
CA GLY A 378 -6.86 -0.24 -3.71
C GLY A 378 -6.87 0.52 -2.39
N CYS A 379 -7.60 0.00 -1.43
CA CYS A 379 -7.67 0.55 -0.08
C CYS A 379 -7.65 -0.56 0.96
N SER A 380 -7.30 -0.20 2.18
CA SER A 380 -7.24 -1.18 3.28
C SER A 380 -8.61 -1.74 3.63
N GLU A 381 -9.66 -0.97 3.39
CA GLU A 381 -11.05 -1.31 3.67
C GLU A 381 -11.61 -2.46 2.79
N VAL A 382 -10.95 -2.75 1.68
CA VAL A 382 -11.23 -3.94 0.83
C VAL A 382 -10.08 -4.95 0.88
N PHE A 383 -9.25 -4.84 1.86
CA PHE A 383 -8.09 -5.70 2.15
C PHE A 383 -7.13 -5.84 0.98
N SER A 384 -6.90 -4.88 0.14
CA SER A 384 -5.79 -4.76 -0.82
C SER A 384 -6.13 -4.07 -2.14
N VAL A 385 -5.65 -4.65 -3.25
CA VAL A 385 -5.80 -4.13 -4.61
C VAL A 385 -7.20 -4.42 -5.12
N LEU A 386 -7.80 -3.44 -5.73
CA LEU A 386 -9.14 -3.52 -6.29
C LEU A 386 -9.10 -3.49 -7.81
N SER A 387 -8.17 -2.71 -8.36
CA SER A 387 -8.13 -2.40 -9.78
C SER A 387 -6.69 -2.20 -10.22
N VAL A 388 -6.34 -2.77 -11.36
CA VAL A 388 -5.06 -2.57 -12.04
C VAL A 388 -5.37 -2.38 -13.52
N ASP A 389 -4.69 -1.46 -14.18
CA ASP A 389 -4.83 -1.28 -15.63
C ASP A 389 -4.19 -2.45 -16.38
N ASN A 390 -5.03 -3.27 -16.95
CA ASN A 390 -4.63 -4.44 -17.72
C ASN A 390 -4.60 -4.17 -19.22
N SER A 391 -5.14 -3.03 -19.66
CA SER A 391 -5.20 -2.73 -21.08
C SER A 391 -4.03 -1.84 -21.47
N LYS A 392 -3.15 -2.35 -22.31
CA LYS A 392 -2.11 -1.57 -23.00
C LYS A 392 -2.65 -0.36 -23.76
N GLU A 393 -3.96 -0.29 -23.95
CA GLU A 393 -4.63 0.77 -24.67
C GLU A 393 -4.95 2.00 -23.81
N PHE A 394 -4.98 1.86 -22.46
CA PHE A 394 -5.51 2.90 -21.59
C PHE A 394 -4.47 3.66 -20.76
N SER A 395 -3.47 2.99 -20.20
CA SER A 395 -2.46 3.64 -19.36
C SER A 395 -1.59 4.65 -20.13
N ASN A 396 -1.52 4.51 -21.46
CA ASN A 396 -0.64 5.29 -22.33
C ASN A 396 -1.38 6.14 -23.38
N LYS A 397 -2.72 6.25 -23.29
CA LYS A 397 -3.45 7.17 -24.17
C LYS A 397 -3.01 8.61 -23.92
N ASP A 398 -2.56 9.25 -24.97
CA ASP A 398 -2.37 10.70 -25.03
C ASP A 398 -3.76 11.34 -25.21
N ASP A 399 -4.60 11.19 -24.16
CA ASP A 399 -5.90 11.81 -24.07
C ASP A 399 -5.81 13.12 -23.27
N ASP A 400 -6.86 13.94 -23.34
CA ASP A 400 -6.93 15.22 -22.61
C ASP A 400 -7.08 15.05 -21.09
N LYS A 401 -7.17 13.80 -20.56
CA LYS A 401 -7.28 13.55 -19.12
C LYS A 401 -5.94 13.78 -18.43
N THR A 402 -5.99 14.54 -17.37
CA THR A 402 -4.81 14.87 -16.54
C THR A 402 -4.40 13.74 -15.59
N VAL A 403 -5.27 12.73 -15.41
CA VAL A 403 -5.03 11.55 -14.58
C VAL A 403 -4.88 10.31 -15.45
N VAL A 404 -4.06 9.39 -14.97
CA VAL A 404 -3.93 8.06 -15.54
C VAL A 404 -5.02 7.17 -14.96
N GLY A 405 -5.70 6.40 -15.81
CA GLY A 405 -6.63 5.36 -15.35
C GLY A 405 -5.94 4.32 -14.47
N VAL A 406 -6.71 3.73 -13.58
CA VAL A 406 -6.24 2.64 -12.71
C VAL A 406 -6.79 1.28 -13.14
N GLY A 407 -7.36 1.22 -14.34
CA GLY A 407 -7.90 0.01 -14.97
C GLY A 407 -9.34 -0.29 -14.59
N ILE A 408 -9.68 -1.57 -14.62
CA ILE A 408 -11.01 -2.11 -14.30
C ILE A 408 -11.00 -2.83 -12.96
N PRO A 409 -12.13 -2.94 -12.24
CA PRO A 409 -12.17 -3.68 -10.98
C PRO A 409 -11.79 -5.16 -11.18
N TYR A 410 -11.37 -5.84 -10.12
CA TYR A 410 -11.19 -7.29 -10.14
C TYR A 410 -12.54 -7.98 -10.29
N ALA A 411 -12.52 -9.17 -10.90
CA ALA A 411 -13.72 -10.01 -10.99
C ALA A 411 -14.32 -10.26 -9.60
N GLY A 412 -15.64 -10.11 -9.48
CA GLY A 412 -16.35 -10.19 -8.20
C GLY A 412 -16.41 -8.88 -7.39
N VAL A 413 -15.80 -7.81 -7.89
CA VAL A 413 -15.89 -6.46 -7.28
C VAL A 413 -16.90 -5.63 -8.07
N ASN A 414 -17.80 -4.93 -7.37
CA ASN A 414 -18.68 -3.92 -7.94
C ASN A 414 -18.29 -2.53 -7.48
N ILE A 415 -18.32 -1.56 -8.39
CA ILE A 415 -18.00 -0.17 -8.13
C ILE A 415 -19.06 0.76 -8.71
N GLY A 416 -19.26 1.89 -8.06
CA GLY A 416 -20.11 2.98 -8.55
C GLY A 416 -19.56 4.32 -8.07
N VAL A 417 -20.00 5.39 -8.69
CA VAL A 417 -19.67 6.77 -8.32
C VAL A 417 -20.93 7.45 -7.86
N PHE A 418 -20.89 8.11 -6.69
CA PHE A 418 -22.08 8.63 -6.03
C PHE A 418 -21.93 10.11 -5.68
N ASP A 419 -23.06 10.85 -5.67
CA ASP A 419 -23.14 12.22 -5.18
C ASP A 419 -23.19 12.28 -3.63
N GLU A 420 -23.29 13.48 -3.07
CA GLU A 420 -23.36 13.69 -1.63
C GLU A 420 -24.68 13.24 -1.00
N GLU A 421 -25.73 13.15 -1.80
CA GLU A 421 -27.05 12.65 -1.42
C GLU A 421 -27.13 11.11 -1.48
N GLY A 422 -26.10 10.45 -2.02
CA GLY A 422 -26.03 8.99 -2.15
C GLY A 422 -26.72 8.46 -3.41
N ASN A 423 -26.97 9.30 -4.42
CA ASN A 423 -27.46 8.86 -5.70
C ASN A 423 -26.28 8.45 -6.60
N GLU A 424 -26.41 7.33 -7.29
CA GLU A 424 -25.40 6.92 -8.27
C GLU A 424 -25.37 7.89 -9.45
N LEU A 425 -24.17 8.30 -9.86
CA LEU A 425 -23.93 9.16 -11.00
C LEU A 425 -23.70 8.35 -12.28
N PRO A 426 -24.14 8.87 -13.45
CA PRO A 426 -23.89 8.22 -14.72
C PRO A 426 -22.39 8.21 -15.09
N TYR A 427 -22.06 7.48 -16.17
CA TYR A 427 -20.71 7.47 -16.75
C TYR A 427 -20.14 8.87 -16.98
N ASN A 428 -18.81 8.98 -16.86
CA ASN A 428 -18.06 10.21 -17.08
C ASN A 428 -18.45 11.38 -16.13
N HIS A 429 -19.08 11.07 -15.00
CA HIS A 429 -19.35 12.04 -13.93
C HIS A 429 -18.47 11.76 -12.72
N ARG A 430 -18.03 12.82 -12.06
CA ARG A 430 -17.20 12.74 -10.87
C ARG A 430 -18.05 12.73 -9.60
N GLY A 431 -17.72 11.81 -8.70
CA GLY A 431 -18.32 11.70 -7.38
C GLY A 431 -17.48 10.81 -6.48
N GLU A 432 -17.99 10.45 -5.32
CA GLU A 432 -17.32 9.53 -4.41
C GLU A 432 -17.38 8.10 -4.95
N LEU A 433 -16.23 7.44 -4.96
CA LEU A 433 -16.14 6.00 -5.29
C LEU A 433 -16.70 5.18 -4.14
N TRP A 434 -17.72 4.37 -4.42
CA TRP A 434 -18.19 3.34 -3.51
C TRP A 434 -17.88 1.95 -4.06
N ILE A 435 -17.56 1.02 -3.15
CA ILE A 435 -17.09 -0.33 -3.49
C ILE A 435 -17.94 -1.36 -2.76
N LYS A 436 -18.33 -2.42 -3.47
CA LYS A 436 -18.97 -3.60 -2.90
C LYS A 436 -18.20 -4.85 -3.31
N SER A 437 -17.80 -5.67 -2.33
CA SER A 437 -16.97 -6.86 -2.54
C SER A 437 -17.06 -7.80 -1.34
N GLU A 438 -16.81 -9.09 -1.56
CA GLU A 438 -16.66 -10.09 -0.50
C GLU A 438 -15.35 -9.89 0.31
N SER A 439 -14.41 -9.09 -0.20
CA SER A 439 -13.14 -8.76 0.47
C SER A 439 -13.21 -7.54 1.40
N VAL A 440 -14.40 -6.98 1.60
CA VAL A 440 -14.61 -5.82 2.47
C VAL A 440 -14.25 -6.18 3.92
N MET A 441 -13.60 -5.24 4.60
CA MET A 441 -13.26 -5.36 6.01
C MET A 441 -14.51 -5.61 6.87
N GLN A 442 -14.34 -6.26 8.01
CA GLN A 442 -15.40 -6.38 9.02
C GLN A 442 -15.73 -5.03 9.67
N GLY A 443 -14.76 -4.13 9.72
CA GLY A 443 -14.84 -2.81 10.29
C GLY A 443 -13.48 -2.31 10.75
N TYR A 444 -13.46 -1.13 11.35
CA TYR A 444 -12.26 -0.61 12.00
C TYR A 444 -12.15 -1.13 13.43
N TYR A 445 -10.96 -1.58 13.80
CA TYR A 445 -10.65 -2.10 15.13
C TYR A 445 -11.00 -1.06 16.21
N ARG A 446 -11.91 -1.44 17.12
CA ARG A 446 -12.40 -0.60 18.23
C ARG A 446 -12.98 0.78 17.84
N LYS A 447 -13.38 0.96 16.58
CA LYS A 447 -13.90 2.23 16.06
C LYS A 447 -15.28 2.02 15.39
N PRO A 448 -16.33 1.72 16.19
CA PRO A 448 -17.66 1.40 15.64
C PRO A 448 -18.32 2.59 14.92
N LYS A 449 -18.05 3.82 15.36
CA LYS A 449 -18.59 5.03 14.72
C LYS A 449 -18.02 5.20 13.32
N GLU A 450 -16.70 5.19 13.20
CA GLU A 450 -15.99 5.30 11.92
C GLU A 450 -16.32 4.14 10.99
N THR A 451 -16.58 2.95 11.55
CA THR A 451 -17.05 1.79 10.79
C THR A 451 -18.43 2.07 10.18
N ALA A 452 -19.38 2.54 10.97
CA ALA A 452 -20.73 2.83 10.50
C ALA A 452 -20.79 3.99 9.48
N GLU A 453 -19.83 4.93 9.54
CA GLU A 453 -19.69 6.00 8.55
C GLU A 453 -19.08 5.51 7.23
N THR A 454 -18.27 4.44 7.28
CA THR A 454 -17.56 3.91 6.11
C THR A 454 -18.28 2.74 5.45
N LEU A 455 -18.96 1.89 6.23
CA LEU A 455 -19.69 0.72 5.74
C LEU A 455 -21.19 0.99 5.82
N VAL A 456 -21.79 1.34 4.69
CA VAL A 456 -23.21 1.68 4.58
C VAL A 456 -23.86 0.80 3.54
N ASP A 457 -24.91 0.07 3.91
CA ASP A 457 -25.72 -0.81 3.04
C ASP A 457 -24.88 -1.81 2.20
N GLY A 458 -23.77 -2.26 2.77
CA GLY A 458 -22.83 -3.19 2.15
C GLY A 458 -21.87 -2.56 1.15
N TRP A 459 -21.83 -1.23 1.08
CA TRP A 459 -20.85 -0.46 0.33
C TRP A 459 -19.78 0.14 1.25
N VAL A 460 -18.55 0.19 0.76
CA VAL A 460 -17.45 0.96 1.35
C VAL A 460 -17.47 2.35 0.74
N HIS A 461 -17.69 3.37 1.55
CA HIS A 461 -17.49 4.77 1.19
C HIS A 461 -15.99 5.09 1.28
N THR A 462 -15.33 5.23 0.14
CA THR A 462 -13.86 5.34 0.13
C THR A 462 -13.35 6.71 0.52
N GLY A 463 -14.16 7.75 0.35
CA GLY A 463 -13.75 9.14 0.44
C GLY A 463 -12.85 9.58 -0.72
N ASP A 464 -12.71 8.76 -1.77
CA ASP A 464 -11.94 9.09 -2.98
C ASP A 464 -12.87 9.61 -4.08
N MET A 465 -12.49 10.73 -4.68
CA MET A 465 -13.14 11.30 -5.87
C MET A 465 -12.76 10.49 -7.09
N ALA A 466 -13.74 9.97 -7.80
CA ALA A 466 -13.54 9.09 -8.96
C ALA A 466 -14.49 9.41 -10.11
N GLU A 467 -14.19 8.81 -11.24
CA GLU A 467 -15.00 8.79 -12.47
C GLU A 467 -14.88 7.41 -13.11
N ILE A 468 -15.97 6.89 -13.65
CA ILE A 468 -15.97 5.64 -14.42
C ILE A 468 -16.37 5.97 -15.87
N SER A 469 -15.56 5.54 -16.83
CA SER A 469 -15.86 5.75 -18.25
C SER A 469 -16.95 4.78 -18.75
N GLU A 470 -17.53 5.07 -19.92
CA GLU A 470 -18.49 4.17 -20.58
C GLU A 470 -17.92 2.78 -20.89
N GLU A 471 -16.60 2.68 -21.07
CA GLU A 471 -15.92 1.40 -21.25
C GLU A 471 -15.72 0.65 -19.95
N GLY A 472 -15.86 1.32 -18.79
CA GLY A 472 -15.72 0.73 -17.46
C GLY A 472 -14.37 0.97 -16.78
N PHE A 473 -13.56 1.91 -17.30
CA PHE A 473 -12.28 2.25 -16.69
C PHE A 473 -12.45 3.25 -15.56
N LEU A 474 -11.75 2.97 -14.45
CA LEU A 474 -11.76 3.78 -13.25
C LEU A 474 -10.64 4.83 -13.29
N TYR A 475 -10.98 6.06 -12.97
CA TYR A 475 -10.07 7.20 -12.80
C TYR A 475 -10.21 7.74 -11.39
N ILE A 476 -9.07 7.94 -10.68
CA ILE A 476 -9.03 8.48 -9.33
C ILE A 476 -8.44 9.89 -9.36
N TYR A 477 -9.16 10.85 -8.82
CA TYR A 477 -8.76 12.26 -8.83
C TYR A 477 -8.16 12.75 -7.52
N GLY A 478 -8.47 12.13 -6.39
CA GLY A 478 -7.98 12.50 -5.06
C GLY A 478 -8.99 12.24 -3.98
N ARG A 479 -8.92 12.97 -2.86
CA ARG A 479 -9.88 12.82 -1.76
C ARG A 479 -11.05 13.77 -1.92
N CYS A 480 -12.27 13.33 -1.66
CA CYS A 480 -13.48 14.16 -1.70
C CYS A 480 -13.39 15.37 -0.76
N LYS A 481 -12.74 15.22 0.38
CA LYS A 481 -12.55 16.28 1.37
C LYS A 481 -11.38 17.25 1.08
N ASP A 482 -10.52 16.94 0.12
CA ASP A 482 -9.41 17.80 -0.29
C ASP A 482 -9.97 18.91 -1.21
N CYS A 483 -10.92 19.68 -0.72
CA CYS A 483 -11.53 20.83 -1.40
C CYS A 483 -11.64 22.02 -0.45
N ILE A 484 -11.79 23.21 -1.01
CA ILE A 484 -12.23 24.41 -0.33
C ILE A 484 -13.66 24.73 -0.74
N VAL A 485 -14.44 25.27 0.18
CA VAL A 485 -15.79 25.74 -0.08
C VAL A 485 -15.77 27.27 -0.03
N THR A 486 -16.15 27.91 -1.11
CA THR A 486 -16.22 29.37 -1.20
C THR A 486 -17.42 29.89 -0.37
N GLU A 487 -17.47 31.20 -0.13
CA GLU A 487 -18.61 31.82 0.55
C GLU A 487 -19.94 31.57 -0.16
N ASN A 488 -19.91 31.37 -1.46
CA ASN A 488 -21.09 31.07 -2.29
C ASN A 488 -21.46 29.57 -2.30
N GLY A 489 -20.72 28.73 -1.55
CA GLY A 489 -20.96 27.28 -1.48
C GLY A 489 -20.34 26.48 -2.65
N GLU A 490 -19.58 27.12 -3.54
CA GLU A 490 -18.91 26.44 -4.64
C GLU A 490 -17.69 25.65 -4.11
N LYS A 491 -17.54 24.39 -4.54
CA LYS A 491 -16.41 23.53 -4.18
C LYS A 491 -15.29 23.64 -5.19
N VAL A 492 -14.08 23.92 -4.70
CA VAL A 492 -12.85 23.92 -5.49
C VAL A 492 -11.96 22.78 -5.01
N TYR A 493 -11.83 21.75 -5.80
CA TYR A 493 -10.99 20.63 -5.46
C TYR A 493 -9.52 20.99 -5.68
N LEU A 494 -8.71 20.79 -4.63
CA LEU A 494 -7.27 21.12 -4.66
C LEU A 494 -6.51 20.29 -5.68
N PHE A 495 -7.04 19.12 -6.03
CA PHE A 495 -6.52 18.32 -7.13
C PHE A 495 -6.64 19.05 -8.48
N ASP A 496 -7.81 19.60 -8.79
CA ASP A 496 -8.03 20.31 -10.05
C ASP A 496 -7.15 21.56 -10.12
N ALA A 497 -7.06 22.31 -9.02
CA ALA A 497 -6.13 23.43 -8.91
C ALA A 497 -4.66 22.98 -9.15
N SER A 498 -4.25 21.83 -8.60
CA SER A 498 -2.91 21.27 -8.77
C SER A 498 -2.61 20.84 -10.23
N ASN A 499 -3.63 20.56 -11.02
CA ASN A 499 -3.46 20.17 -12.42
C ASN A 499 -3.25 21.38 -13.36
N ILE A 500 -3.60 22.59 -12.93
CA ILE A 500 -3.40 23.80 -13.75
C ILE A 500 -1.91 24.01 -14.10
N PRO A 501 -0.96 24.03 -13.14
CA PRO A 501 0.45 24.16 -13.45
C PRO A 501 1.01 23.02 -14.32
N LYS A 502 0.49 21.80 -14.13
CA LYS A 502 0.99 20.60 -14.84
C LYS A 502 0.75 20.62 -16.34
N ARG A 503 -0.15 21.49 -16.83
CA ARG A 503 -0.37 21.70 -18.27
C ARG A 503 0.83 22.41 -18.93
N ASN A 504 1.61 23.20 -18.17
CA ASN A 504 2.81 23.83 -18.68
C ASN A 504 3.91 22.78 -18.93
N SER A 505 4.57 22.87 -20.11
CA SER A 505 5.58 21.88 -20.53
C SER A 505 6.82 21.84 -19.63
N ASN A 506 7.13 22.94 -18.95
CA ASN A 506 8.27 23.08 -18.05
C ASN A 506 8.00 22.55 -16.63
N VAL A 507 6.77 22.15 -16.32
CA VAL A 507 6.38 21.60 -15.01
C VAL A 507 6.29 20.08 -15.07
N THR A 508 7.00 19.42 -14.15
CA THR A 508 6.91 17.96 -13.96
C THR A 508 5.72 17.60 -13.08
N ASP A 509 5.58 18.32 -11.95
CA ASP A 509 4.54 18.06 -10.95
C ASP A 509 4.18 19.33 -10.18
N ALA A 510 3.01 19.37 -9.58
CA ALA A 510 2.58 20.49 -8.75
C ALA A 510 1.59 20.04 -7.67
N VAL A 511 1.64 20.73 -6.53
CA VAL A 511 0.66 20.61 -5.45
C VAL A 511 0.16 22.00 -5.08
N VAL A 512 -1.15 22.20 -5.11
CA VAL A 512 -1.81 23.45 -4.68
C VAL A 512 -2.57 23.16 -3.39
N ILE A 513 -2.24 23.90 -2.35
CA ILE A 513 -2.80 23.69 -1.00
C ILE A 513 -2.91 25.00 -0.23
N ASN A 514 -3.66 24.98 0.90
CA ASN A 514 -3.64 26.03 1.90
C ASN A 514 -2.43 25.86 2.83
N GLN A 515 -2.02 26.95 3.46
CA GLN A 515 -1.10 26.86 4.59
C GLN A 515 -1.80 26.31 5.84
N LYS A 516 -1.07 25.53 6.63
CA LYS A 516 -1.56 24.99 7.90
C LYS A 516 -1.95 26.13 8.86
N GLY A 517 -3.20 26.09 9.33
CA GLY A 517 -3.75 27.10 10.22
C GLY A 517 -4.14 28.41 9.54
N ALA A 518 -4.26 28.45 8.21
CA ALA A 518 -4.74 29.61 7.49
C ALA A 518 -6.18 29.96 7.93
N THR A 519 -6.42 31.23 8.23
CA THR A 519 -7.77 31.75 8.54
C THR A 519 -8.58 31.99 7.28
N ASP A 520 -7.91 32.29 6.16
CA ASP A 520 -8.52 32.47 4.86
C ASP A 520 -8.23 31.25 3.99
N VAL A 521 -9.20 30.36 3.88
CA VAL A 521 -9.07 29.09 3.13
C VAL A 521 -9.06 29.29 1.62
N THR A 522 -9.45 30.46 1.12
CA THR A 522 -9.48 30.76 -0.31
C THR A 522 -8.13 31.20 -0.87
N LYS A 523 -7.14 31.44 0.02
CA LYS A 523 -5.76 31.75 -0.37
C LYS A 523 -4.93 30.49 -0.46
N LEU A 524 -4.56 30.15 -1.68
CA LEU A 524 -3.82 28.94 -2.04
C LEU A 524 -2.35 29.26 -2.31
N TYR A 525 -1.53 28.23 -2.17
CA TYR A 525 -0.11 28.26 -2.49
C TYR A 525 0.22 27.13 -3.47
N ALA A 526 0.90 27.44 -4.56
CA ALA A 526 1.32 26.48 -5.57
C ALA A 526 2.78 26.05 -5.32
N HIS A 527 2.99 24.77 -5.13
CA HIS A 527 4.30 24.14 -5.00
C HIS A 527 4.61 23.44 -6.33
N ILE A 528 5.63 23.91 -7.07
CA ILE A 528 5.90 23.52 -8.44
C ILE A 528 7.23 22.78 -8.53
N GLU A 529 7.22 21.58 -9.07
CA GLU A 529 8.40 20.80 -9.45
C GLU A 529 8.69 21.02 -10.93
N TRP A 530 9.88 21.52 -11.23
CA TRP A 530 10.27 21.83 -12.58
C TRP A 530 10.85 20.65 -13.34
N VAL A 531 10.71 20.65 -14.64
CA VAL A 531 11.46 19.74 -15.51
C VAL A 531 12.95 20.04 -15.34
N LYS A 532 13.75 18.99 -15.25
CA LYS A 532 15.17 19.10 -15.03
C LYS A 532 15.86 19.88 -16.16
N GLY A 533 16.64 20.92 -15.78
CA GLY A 533 17.40 21.74 -16.73
C GLY A 533 16.66 22.94 -17.29
N VAL A 534 15.43 23.23 -16.85
CA VAL A 534 14.72 24.48 -17.21
C VAL A 534 15.47 25.69 -16.69
N SER A 535 15.72 26.70 -17.55
CA SER A 535 16.42 27.91 -17.16
C SER A 535 15.57 28.78 -16.22
N ASP A 536 16.23 29.63 -15.41
CA ASP A 536 15.50 30.52 -14.48
C ASP A 536 14.59 31.49 -15.22
N LYS A 537 14.98 31.92 -16.44
CA LYS A 537 14.13 32.75 -17.31
C LYS A 537 12.87 31.99 -17.74
N ASP A 538 13.02 30.74 -18.20
CA ASP A 538 11.86 29.94 -18.63
C ASP A 538 10.94 29.63 -17.44
N LYS A 539 11.48 29.45 -16.22
CA LYS A 539 10.68 29.30 -15.00
C LYS A 539 9.87 30.56 -14.71
N GLU A 540 10.50 31.74 -14.82
CA GLU A 540 9.81 33.01 -14.58
C GLU A 540 8.68 33.25 -15.62
N ASP A 541 8.94 33.00 -16.89
CA ASP A 541 7.94 33.14 -17.95
C ASP A 541 6.80 32.12 -17.74
N SER A 542 7.12 30.87 -17.40
CA SER A 542 6.13 29.84 -17.07
C SER A 542 5.28 30.20 -15.85
N LEU A 543 5.85 30.81 -14.81
CA LEU A 543 5.06 31.24 -13.65
C LEU A 543 4.02 32.30 -14.02
N LYS A 544 4.34 33.24 -14.93
CA LYS A 544 3.36 34.24 -15.41
C LYS A 544 2.22 33.58 -16.20
N GLU A 545 2.54 32.60 -17.04
CA GLU A 545 1.52 31.82 -17.77
C GLU A 545 0.63 31.02 -16.79
N ILE A 546 1.23 30.35 -15.81
CA ILE A 546 0.51 29.56 -14.80
C ILE A 546 -0.40 30.46 -13.95
N ASP A 547 0.07 31.63 -13.55
CA ASP A 547 -0.74 32.62 -12.81
C ASP A 547 -1.95 33.09 -13.60
N ALA A 548 -1.75 33.39 -14.90
CA ALA A 548 -2.84 33.74 -15.79
C ALA A 548 -3.87 32.59 -15.94
N GLU A 549 -3.41 31.35 -16.02
CA GLU A 549 -4.29 30.18 -16.06
C GLU A 549 -5.04 29.97 -14.74
N PHE A 550 -4.44 30.24 -13.58
CA PHE A 550 -5.15 30.23 -12.30
C PHE A 550 -6.25 31.28 -12.27
N LYS A 551 -5.94 32.52 -12.64
CA LYS A 551 -6.92 33.63 -12.69
C LYS A 551 -8.11 33.34 -13.61
N LYS A 552 -7.89 32.55 -14.66
CA LYS A 552 -8.93 32.16 -15.63
C LYS A 552 -9.79 30.99 -15.13
N ASN A 553 -9.22 30.02 -14.40
CA ASN A 553 -9.85 28.74 -14.12
C ASN A 553 -10.32 28.57 -12.67
N LEU A 554 -9.86 29.41 -11.73
CA LEU A 554 -10.36 29.40 -10.35
C LEU A 554 -11.61 30.29 -10.22
N PRO A 555 -12.56 29.90 -9.35
CA PRO A 555 -13.72 30.73 -9.05
C PRO A 555 -13.35 32.08 -8.45
N ASN A 556 -14.24 33.07 -8.61
CA ASN A 556 -14.07 34.38 -8.00
C ASN A 556 -13.90 34.28 -6.49
N GLY A 557 -12.89 34.95 -5.95
CA GLY A 557 -12.55 34.94 -4.53
C GLY A 557 -11.57 33.84 -4.12
N VAL A 558 -11.21 32.92 -5.01
CA VAL A 558 -10.13 31.93 -4.79
C VAL A 558 -8.90 32.36 -5.58
N GLU A 559 -7.77 32.50 -4.90
CA GLU A 559 -6.54 32.99 -5.54
C GLU A 559 -5.30 32.19 -5.09
N VAL A 560 -4.33 32.04 -6.00
CA VAL A 560 -3.01 31.54 -5.66
C VAL A 560 -2.13 32.76 -5.33
N VAL A 561 -1.78 32.89 -4.06
CA VAL A 561 -1.07 34.07 -3.54
C VAL A 561 0.46 33.87 -3.45
N GLY A 562 0.96 32.70 -3.77
CA GLY A 562 2.39 32.44 -3.71
C GLY A 562 2.80 31.14 -4.41
N TYR A 563 4.01 31.15 -4.98
CA TYR A 563 4.61 30.07 -5.76
C TYR A 563 5.91 29.62 -5.12
N ALA A 564 6.01 28.36 -4.73
CA ALA A 564 7.25 27.76 -4.26
C ALA A 564 7.82 26.82 -5.33
N GLN A 565 9.13 26.90 -5.56
CA GLN A 565 9.82 26.15 -6.59
C GLN A 565 10.64 25.00 -5.97
N TYR A 566 10.65 23.87 -6.68
CA TYR A 566 11.32 22.65 -6.28
C TYR A 566 12.02 21.98 -7.46
N ASP A 567 13.18 21.40 -7.22
CA ASP A 567 13.78 20.41 -8.12
C ASP A 567 13.08 19.06 -7.98
N LYS A 568 12.60 18.75 -6.76
CA LYS A 568 11.77 17.58 -6.45
C LYS A 568 10.87 17.92 -5.26
N LEU A 569 9.57 17.64 -5.38
CA LEU A 569 8.61 17.80 -4.28
C LEU A 569 8.94 16.84 -3.13
N PRO A 570 8.72 17.24 -1.86
CA PRO A 570 9.00 16.39 -0.71
C PRO A 570 8.03 15.22 -0.61
N TYR A 571 8.55 14.06 -0.23
CA TYR A 571 7.79 12.86 0.09
C TYR A 571 7.90 12.52 1.58
N SER A 572 6.83 12.03 2.15
CA SER A 572 6.82 11.54 3.53
C SER A 572 7.69 10.27 3.64
N PRO A 573 8.66 10.21 4.54
CA PRO A 573 9.53 9.04 4.69
C PRO A 573 8.79 7.81 5.22
N THR A 574 7.59 7.98 5.77
CA THR A 574 6.81 6.90 6.39
C THR A 574 5.73 6.35 5.47
N THR A 575 5.10 7.21 4.66
CA THR A 575 4.02 6.81 3.74
C THR A 575 4.48 6.71 2.30
N LEU A 576 5.67 7.25 1.99
CA LEU A 576 6.23 7.38 0.63
C LEU A 576 5.28 8.09 -0.35
N LYS A 577 4.37 8.93 0.19
CA LYS A 577 3.47 9.82 -0.56
C LYS A 577 3.95 11.26 -0.49
N LYS A 578 3.49 12.13 -1.41
CA LYS A 578 3.78 13.57 -1.35
C LYS A 578 3.46 14.12 0.03
N ASP A 579 4.41 14.80 0.66
CA ASP A 579 4.29 15.29 2.03
C ASP A 579 3.53 16.63 2.07
N LYS A 580 2.20 16.54 1.92
CA LYS A 580 1.31 17.70 1.98
C LYS A 580 1.40 18.46 3.32
N ASN A 581 1.77 17.77 4.42
CA ASN A 581 1.96 18.41 5.71
C ASN A 581 3.19 19.34 5.69
N ASN A 582 4.32 18.83 5.22
CA ASN A 582 5.55 19.61 5.06
C ASN A 582 5.31 20.82 4.15
N LEU A 583 4.64 20.61 3.01
CA LEU A 583 4.30 21.68 2.07
C LEU A 583 3.40 22.75 2.73
N SER A 584 2.39 22.34 3.49
CA SER A 584 1.43 23.26 4.15
C SER A 584 2.04 24.05 5.32
N GLU A 585 3.11 23.53 5.92
CA GLU A 585 3.84 24.19 7.01
C GLU A 585 4.85 25.25 6.53
N ARG A 586 5.16 25.30 5.24
CA ARG A 586 6.08 26.28 4.66
C ARG A 586 5.53 27.69 4.76
N LYS A 587 6.26 28.61 5.37
CA LYS A 587 5.81 29.99 5.64
C LYS A 587 6.52 31.05 4.78
N ASP A 588 7.65 30.72 4.16
CA ASP A 588 8.50 31.66 3.44
C ASP A 588 9.03 31.11 2.12
N GLY A 589 9.76 31.92 1.38
CA GLY A 589 10.34 31.54 0.10
C GLY A 589 9.32 31.39 -1.03
N PHE A 590 8.17 32.05 -0.92
CA PHE A 590 7.19 32.13 -2.00
C PHE A 590 7.45 33.33 -2.92
N ILE A 591 7.41 33.08 -4.20
CA ILE A 591 7.41 34.11 -5.25
C ILE A 591 5.98 34.64 -5.40
N ARG A 592 5.83 35.93 -5.50
CA ARG A 592 4.56 36.60 -5.84
C ARG A 592 4.66 37.14 -7.26
N ILE A 593 3.62 36.99 -8.02
CA ILE A 593 3.50 37.56 -9.36
C ILE A 593 2.60 38.79 -9.23
N GLU A 594 3.17 39.98 -9.56
CA GLU A 594 2.48 41.27 -9.50
C GLU A 594 1.53 41.46 -10.69
#